data_dc4f8673bf3ece0a626fc2b9bd273491
#
_entry.id   dc4f8673bf3ece0a626fc2b9bd273491
#
_cell.length_a   1.000
_cell.length_b   1.000
_cell.length_c   1.000
_cell.angle_alpha   90.00
_cell.angle_beta   90.00
_cell.angle_gamma   90.00
#
_symmetry.space_group_name_H-M   'P 1'
#
loop_
_entity.id
_entity.type
_entity.pdbx_description
1 polymer ?
#
loop_
_entity_poly.entity_id
_entity_poly.type
_entity_poly.pdbx_seq_one_letter_code
_entity_poly.pdbx_strand_id
1 'polypeptide(L)'
;MPILHAILLGLVQGLTEFLPVSSSGHLALVQWLFGWDHFGGDDALENAFDVALHLGTLVGAVAYLRADVVRYGRAGLRWLVVRGPLAGDGRTAALLVATAVPTGLLGLGVLWTTTDLGDRTWLVAVCLLAFGVVLWLADRRPGDRGIADLSFGEAVFLGVAQGLAFQPGVSRSGAVLSVARGLHLEREAAARLAFLMSLPVIAGAGLVSALDLSVPTGW
;
A
#
# COMPACT_ATOMS: atom_id res chain seq x y z
N MET A 1 -22.81 9.28 10.26
CA MET A 1 -21.78 10.30 9.91
C MET A 1 -22.34 11.33 8.94
N PRO A 2 -22.08 12.66 9.12
CA PRO A 2 -22.45 13.69 8.15
C PRO A 2 -21.69 13.51 6.82
N ILE A 3 -22.36 13.76 5.69
CA ILE A 3 -21.76 13.62 4.36
C ILE A 3 -20.50 14.48 4.20
N LEU A 4 -20.50 15.68 4.76
CA LEU A 4 -19.35 16.58 4.72
C LEU A 4 -18.11 15.95 5.36
N HIS A 5 -18.27 15.28 6.52
CA HIS A 5 -17.16 14.61 7.19
C HIS A 5 -16.63 13.43 6.35
N ALA A 6 -17.54 12.66 5.73
CA ALA A 6 -17.13 11.59 4.80
C ALA A 6 -16.34 12.12 3.62
N ILE A 7 -16.73 13.25 3.02
CA ILE A 7 -16.01 13.90 1.93
C ILE A 7 -14.62 14.38 2.40
N LEU A 8 -14.55 15.01 3.58
CA LEU A 8 -13.29 15.50 4.12
C LEU A 8 -12.32 14.36 4.44
N LEU A 9 -12.81 13.27 5.06
CA LEU A 9 -12.01 12.07 5.31
C LEU A 9 -11.58 11.40 3.99
N GLY A 10 -12.46 11.38 2.98
CA GLY A 10 -12.12 10.90 1.64
C GLY A 10 -11.03 11.72 0.95
N LEU A 11 -11.03 13.05 1.11
CA LEU A 11 -9.96 13.92 0.62
C LEU A 11 -8.64 13.67 1.37
N VAL A 12 -8.70 13.55 2.70
CA VAL A 12 -7.52 13.22 3.51
C VAL A 12 -6.94 11.87 3.06
N GLN A 13 -7.79 10.83 2.93
CA GLN A 13 -7.36 9.52 2.44
C GLN A 13 -6.72 9.61 1.07
N GLY A 14 -7.40 10.25 0.11
CA GLY A 14 -6.89 10.36 -1.26
C GLY A 14 -5.55 11.07 -1.37
N LEU A 15 -5.31 12.08 -0.55
CA LEU A 15 -4.05 12.81 -0.50
C LEU A 15 -2.93 12.05 0.21
N THR A 16 -3.25 11.30 1.26
CA THR A 16 -2.24 10.70 2.14
C THR A 16 -1.95 9.23 1.83
N GLU A 17 -2.81 8.53 1.09
CA GLU A 17 -2.65 7.09 0.79
C GLU A 17 -1.35 6.77 0.03
N PHE A 18 -1.01 7.61 -0.95
CA PHE A 18 0.17 7.42 -1.78
C PHE A 18 1.38 8.21 -1.32
N LEU A 19 1.18 9.21 -0.47
CA LEU A 19 2.27 9.90 0.21
C LEU A 19 2.83 9.00 1.33
N PRO A 20 4.14 9.03 1.59
CA PRO A 20 4.76 8.18 2.61
C PRO A 20 4.57 8.74 4.03
N VAL A 21 3.33 9.05 4.40
CA VAL A 21 2.97 9.75 5.65
C VAL A 21 1.96 9.01 6.51
N SER A 22 1.55 7.79 6.12
CA SER A 22 0.51 6.98 6.76
C SER A 22 -0.89 7.60 6.73
N SER A 23 -1.72 7.15 5.81
CA SER A 23 -3.10 7.61 5.65
C SER A 23 -3.96 7.31 6.89
N SER A 24 -3.84 6.10 7.45
CA SER A 24 -4.54 5.72 8.68
C SER A 24 -4.22 6.65 9.87
N GLY A 25 -2.94 7.02 10.02
CA GLY A 25 -2.54 7.98 11.05
C GLY A 25 -3.19 9.37 10.84
N HIS A 26 -3.33 9.82 9.60
CA HIS A 26 -3.96 11.10 9.28
C HIS A 26 -5.48 11.06 9.45
N LEU A 27 -6.14 9.96 9.08
CA LEU A 27 -7.57 9.78 9.33
C LEU A 27 -7.87 9.82 10.83
N ALA A 28 -7.13 9.06 11.63
CA ALA A 28 -7.27 9.06 13.09
C ALA A 28 -7.00 10.45 13.69
N LEU A 29 -5.94 11.14 13.24
CA LEU A 29 -5.58 12.47 13.71
C LEU A 29 -6.69 13.50 13.42
N VAL A 30 -7.25 13.49 12.22
CA VAL A 30 -8.33 14.41 11.83
C VAL A 30 -9.58 14.16 12.67
N GLN A 31 -9.97 12.90 12.83
CA GLN A 31 -11.13 12.54 13.66
C GLN A 31 -10.91 12.98 15.12
N TRP A 32 -9.75 12.72 15.69
CA TRP A 32 -9.39 13.15 17.04
C TRP A 32 -9.38 14.67 17.20
N LEU A 33 -8.77 15.41 16.26
CA LEU A 33 -8.64 16.87 16.32
C LEU A 33 -9.98 17.58 16.32
N PHE A 34 -10.95 17.05 15.57
CA PHE A 34 -12.28 17.64 15.46
C PHE A 34 -13.32 16.99 16.40
N GLY A 35 -12.91 16.03 17.23
CA GLY A 35 -13.80 15.31 18.13
C GLY A 35 -14.87 14.49 17.39
N TRP A 36 -14.51 13.92 16.23
CA TRP A 36 -15.44 13.15 15.41
C TRP A 36 -15.44 11.68 15.85
N ASP A 37 -16.42 11.32 16.67
CA ASP A 37 -16.76 9.94 16.95
C ASP A 37 -18.04 9.58 16.17
N HIS A 38 -17.87 8.98 15.00
CA HIS A 38 -18.97 8.69 14.11
C HIS A 38 -19.51 7.28 14.23
N PHE A 39 -18.73 6.40 14.81
CA PHE A 39 -19.02 4.97 14.82
C PHE A 39 -19.38 4.48 16.24
N GLY A 40 -19.17 5.31 17.30
CA GLY A 40 -19.56 5.01 18.67
C GLY A 40 -18.94 3.70 19.21
N GLY A 41 -17.76 3.33 18.70
CA GLY A 41 -17.09 2.08 19.06
C GLY A 41 -17.56 0.86 18.26
N ASP A 42 -18.30 1.05 17.15
CA ASP A 42 -18.61 -0.03 16.20
C ASP A 42 -17.45 -0.21 15.22
N ASP A 43 -16.50 -1.06 15.60
CA ASP A 43 -15.29 -1.36 14.82
C ASP A 43 -15.62 -1.93 13.42
N ALA A 44 -16.70 -2.69 13.28
CA ALA A 44 -17.09 -3.27 12.00
C ALA A 44 -17.51 -2.20 11.00
N LEU A 45 -18.26 -1.18 11.48
CA LEU A 45 -18.72 -0.07 10.66
C LEU A 45 -17.55 0.88 10.30
N GLU A 46 -16.66 1.15 11.26
CA GLU A 46 -15.45 1.93 11.03
C GLU A 46 -14.57 1.28 9.95
N ASN A 47 -14.34 -0.01 10.06
CA ASN A 47 -13.59 -0.79 9.08
C ASN A 47 -14.21 -0.78 7.69
N ALA A 48 -15.53 -0.97 7.60
CA ALA A 48 -16.23 -0.92 6.33
C ALA A 48 -16.09 0.45 5.67
N PHE A 49 -16.08 1.51 6.46
CA PHE A 49 -15.87 2.87 5.97
C PHE A 49 -14.43 3.07 5.48
N ASP A 50 -13.44 2.64 6.24
CA ASP A 50 -12.03 2.73 5.85
C ASP A 50 -11.74 1.95 4.56
N VAL A 51 -12.29 0.74 4.43
CA VAL A 51 -12.21 -0.03 3.18
C VAL A 51 -12.85 0.72 2.02
N ALA A 52 -14.01 1.36 2.23
CA ALA A 52 -14.65 2.15 1.19
C ALA A 52 -13.78 3.34 0.74
N LEU A 53 -13.11 4.02 1.68
CA LEU A 53 -12.15 5.08 1.37
C LEU A 53 -10.96 4.56 0.53
N HIS A 54 -10.41 3.41 0.92
CA HIS A 54 -9.34 2.76 0.16
C HIS A 54 -9.78 2.33 -1.24
N LEU A 55 -10.98 1.81 -1.40
CA LEU A 55 -11.53 1.50 -2.73
C LEU A 55 -11.73 2.75 -3.59
N GLY A 56 -12.11 3.87 -2.99
CA GLY A 56 -12.15 5.17 -3.67
C GLY A 56 -10.78 5.59 -4.19
N THR A 57 -9.74 5.46 -3.37
CA THR A 57 -8.34 5.76 -3.79
C THR A 57 -7.84 4.76 -4.82
N LEU A 58 -8.24 3.49 -4.75
CA LEU A 58 -7.92 2.48 -5.79
C LEU A 58 -8.47 2.90 -7.14
N VAL A 59 -9.74 3.33 -7.21
CA VAL A 59 -10.34 3.80 -8.47
C VAL A 59 -9.57 4.99 -9.04
N GLY A 60 -9.22 5.97 -8.20
CA GLY A 60 -8.40 7.12 -8.59
C GLY A 60 -7.02 6.70 -9.11
N ALA A 61 -6.34 5.80 -8.40
CA ALA A 61 -5.02 5.31 -8.78
C ALA A 61 -5.05 4.50 -10.09
N VAL A 62 -6.03 3.61 -10.26
CA VAL A 62 -6.20 2.86 -11.51
C VAL A 62 -6.49 3.80 -12.68
N ALA A 63 -7.31 4.84 -12.49
CA ALA A 63 -7.59 5.84 -13.51
C ALA A 63 -6.33 6.63 -13.88
N TYR A 64 -5.51 7.02 -12.90
CA TYR A 64 -4.24 7.71 -13.12
C TYR A 64 -3.21 6.81 -13.82
N LEU A 65 -3.02 5.59 -13.34
CA LEU A 65 -2.06 4.61 -13.86
C LEU A 65 -2.64 3.72 -14.98
N ARG A 66 -3.79 4.08 -15.58
CA ARG A 66 -4.50 3.22 -16.55
C ARG A 66 -3.62 2.72 -17.69
N ALA A 67 -2.68 3.55 -18.15
CA ALA A 67 -1.74 3.16 -19.20
C ALA A 67 -0.83 2.01 -18.76
N ASP A 68 -0.29 2.09 -17.54
CA ASP A 68 0.56 1.04 -16.97
C ASP A 68 -0.21 -0.22 -16.63
N VAL A 69 -1.41 -0.08 -16.04
CA VAL A 69 -2.28 -1.21 -15.70
C VAL A 69 -2.64 -2.00 -16.97
N VAL A 70 -3.04 -1.30 -18.05
CA VAL A 70 -3.35 -1.95 -19.34
C VAL A 70 -2.10 -2.54 -19.96
N ARG A 71 -0.99 -1.81 -19.96
CA ARG A 71 0.29 -2.22 -20.55
C ARG A 71 0.81 -3.49 -19.91
N TYR A 72 1.00 -3.47 -18.58
CA TYR A 72 1.54 -4.62 -17.84
C TYR A 72 0.53 -5.76 -17.71
N GLY A 73 -0.75 -5.46 -17.57
CA GLY A 73 -1.81 -6.47 -17.55
C GLY A 73 -1.86 -7.28 -18.87
N ARG A 74 -1.87 -6.59 -20.02
CA ARG A 74 -1.81 -7.25 -21.35
C ARG A 74 -0.53 -8.04 -21.56
N ALA A 75 0.62 -7.48 -21.16
CA ALA A 75 1.90 -8.15 -21.29
C ALA A 75 2.00 -9.41 -20.43
N GLY A 76 1.51 -9.35 -19.20
CA GLY A 76 1.44 -10.50 -18.29
C GLY A 76 0.50 -11.59 -18.83
N LEU A 77 -0.72 -11.24 -19.26
CA LEU A 77 -1.66 -12.18 -19.85
C LEU A 77 -1.10 -12.83 -21.11
N ARG A 78 -0.47 -12.03 -22.00
CA ARG A 78 0.15 -12.57 -23.20
C ARG A 78 1.26 -13.56 -22.85
N TRP A 79 2.09 -13.26 -21.84
CA TRP A 79 3.14 -14.17 -21.42
C TRP A 79 2.60 -15.49 -20.86
N LEU A 80 1.51 -15.47 -20.09
CA LEU A 80 0.84 -16.68 -19.60
C LEU A 80 0.35 -17.60 -20.73
N VAL A 81 -0.11 -17.00 -21.83
CA VAL A 81 -0.63 -17.76 -22.99
C VAL A 81 0.51 -18.24 -23.91
N VAL A 82 1.44 -17.34 -24.27
CA VAL A 82 2.47 -17.61 -25.28
C VAL A 82 3.72 -18.25 -24.67
N ARG A 83 3.93 -18.11 -23.35
CA ARG A 83 5.10 -18.65 -22.60
C ARG A 83 6.45 -18.35 -23.25
N GLY A 84 6.58 -17.15 -23.82
CA GLY A 84 7.82 -16.65 -24.38
C GLY A 84 8.83 -16.17 -23.31
N PRO A 85 10.01 -15.68 -23.74
CA PRO A 85 11.00 -15.14 -22.81
C PRO A 85 10.44 -13.95 -22.04
N LEU A 86 10.76 -13.87 -20.73
CA LEU A 86 10.41 -12.74 -19.87
C LEU A 86 11.29 -11.53 -20.22
N ALA A 87 10.82 -10.68 -21.12
CA ALA A 87 11.49 -9.47 -21.55
C ALA A 87 10.52 -8.28 -21.57
N GLY A 88 11.05 -7.07 -21.54
CA GLY A 88 10.29 -5.82 -21.62
C GLY A 88 9.12 -5.78 -20.61
N ASP A 89 7.94 -5.41 -21.08
CA ASP A 89 6.75 -5.24 -20.24
C ASP A 89 6.29 -6.53 -19.55
N GLY A 90 6.51 -7.69 -20.18
CA GLY A 90 6.21 -9.00 -19.59
C GLY A 90 7.08 -9.28 -18.37
N ARG A 91 8.36 -8.88 -18.41
CA ARG A 91 9.26 -8.98 -17.27
C ARG A 91 8.83 -8.04 -16.14
N THR A 92 8.45 -6.81 -16.45
CA THR A 92 7.94 -5.86 -15.45
C THR A 92 6.65 -6.38 -14.80
N ALA A 93 5.72 -6.93 -15.60
CA ALA A 93 4.51 -7.56 -15.06
C ALA A 93 4.84 -8.72 -14.10
N ALA A 94 5.80 -9.58 -14.46
CA ALA A 94 6.26 -10.68 -13.59
C ALA A 94 6.94 -10.17 -12.32
N LEU A 95 7.70 -9.07 -12.37
CA LEU A 95 8.26 -8.43 -11.19
C LEU A 95 7.17 -7.90 -10.26
N LEU A 96 6.12 -7.26 -10.79
CA LEU A 96 4.97 -6.81 -10.00
C LEU A 96 4.24 -7.97 -9.32
N VAL A 97 4.08 -9.10 -10.01
CA VAL A 97 3.54 -10.33 -9.39
C VAL A 97 4.48 -10.84 -8.30
N ALA A 98 5.78 -10.84 -8.55
CA ALA A 98 6.77 -11.26 -7.55
C ALA A 98 6.77 -10.38 -6.29
N THR A 99 6.41 -9.10 -6.39
CA THR A 99 6.19 -8.25 -5.20
C THR A 99 4.88 -8.59 -4.49
N ALA A 100 3.82 -8.90 -5.23
CA ALA A 100 2.49 -9.14 -4.67
C ALA A 100 2.42 -10.46 -3.86
N VAL A 101 3.16 -11.48 -4.26
CA VAL A 101 3.13 -12.80 -3.58
C VAL A 101 3.56 -12.72 -2.11
N PRO A 102 4.76 -12.24 -1.74
CA PRO A 102 5.15 -12.14 -0.33
C PRO A 102 4.27 -11.17 0.44
N THR A 103 3.82 -10.07 -0.17
CA THR A 103 2.88 -9.15 0.47
C THR A 103 1.57 -9.85 0.82
N GLY A 104 0.99 -10.59 -0.12
CA GLY A 104 -0.27 -11.32 0.10
C GLY A 104 -0.12 -12.42 1.16
N LEU A 105 1.00 -13.17 1.16
CA LEU A 105 1.27 -14.19 2.18
C LEU A 105 1.39 -13.59 3.57
N LEU A 106 2.08 -12.45 3.71
CA LEU A 106 2.20 -11.74 4.99
C LEU A 106 0.85 -11.15 5.43
N GLY A 107 0.06 -10.59 4.49
CA GLY A 107 -1.29 -10.11 4.79
C GLY A 107 -2.20 -11.23 5.29
N LEU A 108 -2.21 -12.38 4.62
CA LEU A 108 -2.96 -13.56 5.09
C LEU A 108 -2.45 -14.05 6.46
N GLY A 109 -1.13 -14.00 6.70
CA GLY A 109 -0.56 -14.34 8.01
C GLY A 109 -1.06 -13.42 9.12
N VAL A 110 -1.17 -12.13 8.85
CA VAL A 110 -1.71 -11.14 9.81
C VAL A 110 -3.18 -11.40 10.12
N LEU A 111 -3.99 -11.84 9.14
CA LEU A 111 -5.39 -12.21 9.37
C LEU A 111 -5.58 -13.33 10.40
N TRP A 112 -4.58 -14.17 10.59
CA TRP A 112 -4.64 -15.31 11.53
C TRP A 112 -3.96 -15.02 12.86
N THR A 113 -3.28 -13.88 12.99
CA THR A 113 -2.64 -13.46 14.24
C THR A 113 -3.45 -12.31 14.85
N THR A 114 -4.21 -12.61 15.90
CA THR A 114 -4.87 -11.58 16.72
C THR A 114 -3.82 -10.87 17.57
N THR A 115 -3.14 -9.91 16.99
CA THR A 115 -2.18 -9.08 17.73
C THR A 115 -2.71 -7.67 17.80
N ASP A 116 -3.11 -7.23 19.01
CA ASP A 116 -3.57 -5.86 19.33
C ASP A 116 -2.42 -4.83 19.28
N LEU A 117 -1.55 -4.97 18.26
CA LEU A 117 -0.40 -4.06 18.10
C LEU A 117 -0.85 -2.68 17.63
N GLY A 118 -2.00 -2.59 16.96
CA GLY A 118 -2.60 -1.34 16.50
C GLY A 118 -3.08 -0.46 17.65
N ASP A 119 -3.55 -1.05 18.74
CA ASP A 119 -4.09 -0.32 19.89
C ASP A 119 -2.99 0.38 20.71
N ARG A 120 -1.73 0.04 20.43
CA ARG A 120 -0.59 0.64 21.12
C ARG A 120 -0.13 1.93 20.43
N THR A 121 -0.79 3.05 20.71
CA THR A 121 -0.49 4.37 20.13
C THR A 121 1.00 4.74 20.15
N TRP A 122 1.72 4.39 21.25
CA TRP A 122 3.16 4.63 21.35
C TRP A 122 3.96 3.86 20.29
N LEU A 123 3.55 2.60 19.99
CA LEU A 123 4.21 1.76 18.98
C LEU A 123 3.99 2.34 17.58
N VAL A 124 2.76 2.77 17.29
CA VAL A 124 2.43 3.47 16.04
C VAL A 124 3.30 4.71 15.87
N ALA A 125 3.43 5.54 16.91
CA ALA A 125 4.27 6.74 16.87
C ALA A 125 5.76 6.41 16.65
N VAL A 126 6.29 5.38 17.31
CA VAL A 126 7.67 4.91 17.12
C VAL A 126 7.88 4.39 15.69
N CYS A 127 6.94 3.61 15.16
CA CYS A 127 7.01 3.12 13.78
C CYS A 127 7.01 4.29 12.78
N LEU A 128 6.10 5.27 12.93
CA LEU A 128 6.06 6.45 12.08
C LEU A 128 7.39 7.21 12.08
N LEU A 129 7.95 7.44 13.26
CA LEU A 129 9.24 8.14 13.39
C LEU A 129 10.38 7.32 12.77
N ALA A 130 10.48 6.04 13.09
CA ALA A 130 11.54 5.17 12.60
C ALA A 130 11.51 5.05 11.08
N PHE A 131 10.34 4.76 10.50
CA PHE A 131 10.21 4.64 9.04
C PHE A 131 10.34 5.98 8.31
N GLY A 132 9.94 7.09 8.94
CA GLY A 132 10.22 8.44 8.43
C GLY A 132 11.72 8.73 8.33
N VAL A 133 12.50 8.35 9.35
CA VAL A 133 13.98 8.47 9.34
C VAL A 133 14.59 7.54 8.29
N VAL A 134 14.12 6.29 8.18
CA VAL A 134 14.60 5.34 7.17
C VAL A 134 14.37 5.88 5.76
N LEU A 135 13.18 6.40 5.49
CA LEU A 135 12.86 7.01 4.19
C LEU A 135 13.76 8.22 3.89
N TRP A 136 13.92 9.11 4.87
CA TRP A 136 14.78 10.29 4.72
C TRP A 136 16.23 9.92 4.41
N LEU A 137 16.77 8.88 5.07
CA LEU A 137 18.11 8.36 4.78
C LEU A 137 18.20 7.70 3.41
N ALA A 138 17.19 6.91 3.04
CA ALA A 138 17.15 6.22 1.75
C ALA A 138 17.04 7.21 0.58
N ASP A 139 16.23 8.29 0.72
CA ASP A 139 16.04 9.27 -0.33
C ASP A 139 17.28 10.14 -0.62
N ARG A 140 18.22 10.19 0.30
CA ARG A 140 19.53 10.85 0.09
C ARG A 140 20.43 10.12 -0.90
N ARG A 141 20.16 8.83 -1.14
CA ARG A 141 20.96 8.05 -2.08
C ARG A 141 20.67 8.47 -3.52
N PRO A 142 21.71 8.61 -4.37
CA PRO A 142 21.49 8.79 -5.79
C PRO A 142 20.79 7.56 -6.35
N GLY A 143 20.02 7.72 -7.43
CA GLY A 143 19.34 6.63 -8.10
C GLY A 143 19.19 6.96 -9.57
N ASP A 144 19.51 5.96 -10.39
CA ASP A 144 19.50 6.00 -11.84
C ASP A 144 18.83 4.76 -12.46
N ARG A 145 18.33 3.85 -11.59
CA ARG A 145 17.68 2.60 -12.01
C ARG A 145 16.18 2.81 -12.20
N GLY A 146 15.64 2.19 -13.24
CA GLY A 146 14.20 2.07 -13.46
C GLY A 146 13.60 0.77 -12.88
N ILE A 147 12.28 0.62 -12.97
CA ILE A 147 11.57 -0.60 -12.51
C ILE A 147 12.05 -1.83 -13.27
N ALA A 148 12.38 -1.70 -14.56
CA ALA A 148 12.84 -2.81 -15.40
C ALA A 148 14.23 -3.35 -15.00
N ASP A 149 15.02 -2.57 -14.25
CA ASP A 149 16.37 -2.95 -13.80
C ASP A 149 16.35 -3.80 -12.52
N LEU A 150 15.18 -3.95 -11.88
CA LEU A 150 15.02 -4.78 -10.69
C LEU A 150 15.29 -6.25 -11.01
N SER A 151 15.98 -6.92 -10.12
CA SER A 151 16.04 -8.38 -10.08
C SER A 151 14.78 -8.97 -9.41
N PHE A 152 14.49 -10.24 -9.64
CA PHE A 152 13.39 -10.93 -8.95
C PHE A 152 13.58 -10.99 -7.42
N GLY A 153 14.83 -11.14 -6.95
CA GLY A 153 15.14 -11.09 -5.51
C GLY A 153 14.82 -9.74 -4.89
N GLU A 154 15.15 -8.64 -5.57
CA GLU A 154 14.80 -7.29 -5.14
C GLU A 154 13.29 -7.07 -5.15
N ALA A 155 12.57 -7.62 -6.15
CA ALA A 155 11.11 -7.55 -6.19
C ALA A 155 10.46 -8.30 -5.01
N VAL A 156 10.93 -9.51 -4.68
CA VAL A 156 10.49 -10.25 -3.49
C VAL A 156 10.77 -9.45 -2.22
N PHE A 157 11.96 -8.85 -2.10
CA PHE A 157 12.31 -8.02 -0.94
C PHE A 157 11.42 -6.79 -0.80
N LEU A 158 11.08 -6.11 -1.91
CA LEU A 158 10.10 -5.03 -1.93
C LEU A 158 8.72 -5.49 -1.46
N GLY A 159 8.29 -6.67 -1.88
CA GLY A 159 7.02 -7.26 -1.44
C GLY A 159 7.01 -7.61 0.04
N VAL A 160 8.12 -8.10 0.60
CA VAL A 160 8.27 -8.31 2.05
C VAL A 160 8.19 -6.98 2.79
N ALA A 161 8.90 -5.94 2.31
CA ALA A 161 8.85 -4.62 2.91
C ALA A 161 7.43 -4.03 2.91
N GLN A 162 6.68 -4.23 1.79
CA GLN A 162 5.27 -3.84 1.74
C GLN A 162 4.42 -4.62 2.74
N GLY A 163 4.69 -5.92 2.91
CA GLY A 163 3.99 -6.77 3.89
C GLY A 163 4.25 -6.36 5.35
N LEU A 164 5.43 -5.81 5.68
CA LEU A 164 5.69 -5.27 7.01
C LEU A 164 4.81 -4.05 7.34
N ALA A 165 4.28 -3.37 6.33
CA ALA A 165 3.40 -2.22 6.48
C ALA A 165 1.95 -2.60 6.86
N PHE A 166 1.64 -3.88 7.03
CA PHE A 166 0.43 -4.28 7.74
C PHE A 166 0.50 -3.96 9.24
N GLN A 167 1.70 -3.71 9.76
CA GLN A 167 1.86 -3.14 11.09
C GLN A 167 1.43 -1.67 11.09
N PRO A 168 0.46 -1.27 11.94
CA PRO A 168 0.06 0.12 12.09
C PRO A 168 1.23 1.05 12.41
N GLY A 169 1.27 2.22 11.78
CA GLY A 169 2.38 3.17 11.89
C GLY A 169 3.51 2.95 10.88
N VAL A 170 3.57 1.80 10.22
CA VAL A 170 4.45 1.60 9.07
C VAL A 170 3.72 2.04 7.82
N SER A 171 4.09 3.19 7.27
CA SER A 171 3.51 3.65 6.00
C SER A 171 3.85 2.67 4.87
N ARG A 172 2.85 2.10 4.21
CA ARG A 172 3.01 1.16 3.08
C ARG A 172 3.82 1.78 1.95
N SER A 173 3.42 2.95 1.48
CA SER A 173 4.16 3.71 0.48
C SER A 173 5.56 4.09 0.98
N GLY A 174 5.69 4.48 2.25
CA GLY A 174 6.96 4.80 2.87
C GLY A 174 7.94 3.62 2.92
N ALA A 175 7.47 2.43 3.27
CA ALA A 175 8.29 1.20 3.30
C ALA A 175 8.79 0.84 1.90
N VAL A 176 7.90 0.81 0.90
CA VAL A 176 8.28 0.50 -0.49
C VAL A 176 9.22 1.55 -1.05
N LEU A 177 8.94 2.84 -0.86
CA LEU A 177 9.81 3.94 -1.30
C LEU A 177 11.19 3.85 -0.65
N SER A 178 11.26 3.56 0.66
CA SER A 178 12.54 3.42 1.37
C SER A 178 13.41 2.32 0.78
N VAL A 179 12.82 1.15 0.52
CA VAL A 179 13.55 0.04 -0.11
C VAL A 179 13.91 0.36 -1.56
N ALA A 180 12.98 0.88 -2.35
CA ALA A 180 13.22 1.22 -3.75
C ALA A 180 14.37 2.26 -3.90
N ARG A 181 14.35 3.31 -3.06
CA ARG A 181 15.45 4.29 -3.02
C ARG A 181 16.76 3.69 -2.50
N GLY A 182 16.66 2.78 -1.51
CA GLY A 182 17.80 2.00 -1.04
C GLY A 182 18.44 1.13 -2.12
N LEU A 183 17.66 0.64 -3.07
CA LEU A 183 18.07 -0.11 -4.27
C LEU A 183 18.50 0.78 -5.45
N HIS A 184 18.64 2.08 -5.21
CA HIS A 184 19.06 3.08 -6.20
C HIS A 184 18.06 3.31 -7.35
N LEU A 185 16.75 3.07 -7.16
CA LEU A 185 15.76 3.50 -8.13
C LEU A 185 15.68 5.03 -8.17
N GLU A 186 15.43 5.59 -9.34
CA GLU A 186 15.04 7.00 -9.50
C GLU A 186 13.77 7.29 -8.67
N ARG A 187 13.60 8.52 -8.19
CA ARG A 187 12.44 8.90 -7.37
C ARG A 187 11.11 8.64 -8.07
N GLU A 188 11.02 8.99 -9.36
CA GLU A 188 9.82 8.76 -10.16
C GLU A 188 9.54 7.26 -10.32
N ALA A 189 10.56 6.45 -10.65
CA ALA A 189 10.44 5.01 -10.76
C ALA A 189 10.04 4.36 -9.43
N ALA A 190 10.61 4.80 -8.31
CA ALA A 190 10.26 4.31 -6.97
C ALA A 190 8.81 4.64 -6.59
N ALA A 191 8.35 5.88 -6.84
CA ALA A 191 6.97 6.29 -6.59
C ALA A 191 5.99 5.52 -7.46
N ARG A 192 6.27 5.40 -8.77
CA ARG A 192 5.44 4.64 -9.71
C ARG A 192 5.34 3.17 -9.33
N LEU A 193 6.46 2.56 -8.91
CA LEU A 193 6.49 1.19 -8.41
C LEU A 193 5.63 1.04 -7.15
N ALA A 194 5.77 1.92 -6.15
CA ALA A 194 5.00 1.89 -4.92
C ALA A 194 3.48 1.97 -5.20
N PHE A 195 3.07 2.83 -6.14
CA PHE A 195 1.68 2.95 -6.55
C PHE A 195 1.17 1.68 -7.26
N LEU A 196 1.93 1.13 -8.20
CA LEU A 196 1.57 -0.11 -8.90
C LEU A 196 1.47 -1.29 -7.95
N MET A 197 2.38 -1.39 -6.97
CA MET A 197 2.37 -2.44 -5.95
C MET A 197 1.17 -2.32 -5.00
N SER A 198 0.68 -1.11 -4.74
CA SER A 198 -0.47 -0.90 -3.85
C SER A 198 -1.79 -1.38 -4.45
N LEU A 199 -1.95 -1.34 -5.80
CA LEU A 199 -3.21 -1.67 -6.46
C LEU A 199 -3.73 -3.09 -6.12
N PRO A 200 -2.94 -4.17 -6.28
CA PRO A 200 -3.41 -5.51 -5.93
C PRO A 200 -3.66 -5.68 -4.42
N VAL A 201 -2.94 -4.96 -3.57
CA VAL A 201 -3.10 -5.05 -2.11
C VAL A 201 -4.42 -4.42 -1.69
N ILE A 202 -4.73 -3.20 -2.16
CA ILE A 202 -6.00 -2.52 -1.85
C ILE A 202 -7.17 -3.31 -2.44
N ALA A 203 -7.04 -3.82 -3.67
CA ALA A 203 -8.07 -4.66 -4.28
C ALA A 203 -8.29 -5.95 -3.48
N GLY A 204 -7.22 -6.60 -3.03
CA GLY A 204 -7.27 -7.80 -2.19
C GLY A 204 -7.95 -7.54 -0.85
N ALA A 205 -7.59 -6.46 -0.18
CA ALA A 205 -8.21 -6.04 1.08
C ALA A 205 -9.71 -5.79 0.92
N GLY A 206 -10.10 -5.05 -0.11
CA GLY A 206 -11.51 -4.82 -0.43
C GLY A 206 -12.29 -6.10 -0.71
N LEU A 207 -11.66 -7.08 -1.40
CA LEU A 207 -12.28 -8.38 -1.65
C LEU A 207 -12.47 -9.18 -0.35
N VAL A 208 -11.46 -9.23 0.51
CA VAL A 208 -11.52 -9.93 1.80
C VAL A 208 -12.61 -9.33 2.67
N SER A 209 -12.69 -7.99 2.75
CA SER A 209 -13.75 -7.30 3.48
C SER A 209 -15.15 -7.58 2.89
N ALA A 210 -15.29 -7.58 1.56
CA ALA A 210 -16.55 -7.86 0.90
C ALA A 210 -17.05 -9.32 1.10
N LEU A 211 -16.14 -10.24 1.36
CA LEU A 211 -16.47 -11.64 1.66
C LEU A 211 -16.74 -11.87 3.16
N ASP A 212 -16.82 -10.80 3.95
CA ASP A 212 -17.05 -10.84 5.41
C ASP A 212 -16.04 -11.73 6.15
N LEU A 213 -14.87 -11.90 5.54
CA LEU A 213 -13.75 -12.54 6.21
C LEU A 213 -13.21 -11.51 7.20
N SER A 214 -13.29 -11.82 8.51
CA SER A 214 -12.83 -10.92 9.59
C SER A 214 -11.40 -10.48 9.31
N VAL A 215 -11.26 -9.25 8.83
CA VAL A 215 -9.96 -8.62 8.61
C VAL A 215 -9.62 -7.88 9.89
N PRO A 216 -8.48 -8.18 10.55
CA PRO A 216 -8.02 -7.36 11.65
C PRO A 216 -7.83 -5.93 11.14
N THR A 217 -8.42 -4.98 11.83
CA THR A 217 -8.41 -3.58 11.49
C THR A 217 -7.11 -2.96 11.95
N GLY A 218 -6.35 -2.46 11.05
CA GLY A 218 -5.06 -1.86 11.35
C GLY A 218 -4.29 -1.53 10.08
N TRP A 219 -5.01 -1.12 9.05
CA TRP A 219 -4.42 -0.65 7.79
C TRP A 219 -3.74 0.69 7.94
#